data_2df755dc5a863e2604035ad8c7506cce
#
_entry.id   2df755dc5a863e2604035ad8c7506cce
#
_cell.length_a   1.000
_cell.length_b   1.000
_cell.length_c   1.000
_cell.angle_alpha   90.00
_cell.angle_beta   90.00
_cell.angle_gamma   90.00
#
_symmetry.space_group_name_H-M   'P 1'
#
loop_
_entity.id
_entity.type
_entity.pdbx_description
1 polymer ?
#
loop_
_entity_poly.entity_id
_entity_poly.type
_entity_poly.pdbx_seq_one_letter_code
_entity_poly.pdbx_strand_id
1 'polypeptide(L)'
;MKKTMLVLLLVFLSSVNLISAQGFKPPSADKAVIYFTRISAYGFAVAFDFYLNDKFIGAFKGENYMRYEFDPGEQLIWGAGENIEFLPSDLKVGDTYIVIVDIKTGKKKPVIGLRPIDENDTELFNRAKKLILKKPPVVIKETDVEKLNAKFSTFITESLQLYETQLKGENLRKITPELAIPVENQE
;
A
#
# COMPACT_ATOMS: atom_id res chain seq x y z
N MET A 1 -51.46 12.19 -6.00
CA MET A 1 -50.30 13.05 -5.73
C MET A 1 -49.46 12.63 -4.53
N LYS A 2 -50.00 12.25 -3.38
CA LYS A 2 -49.19 11.81 -2.21
C LYS A 2 -48.34 10.54 -2.40
N LYS A 3 -48.82 9.57 -3.21
CA LYS A 3 -48.09 8.30 -3.47
C LYS A 3 -46.90 8.50 -4.41
N THR A 4 -46.97 9.38 -5.38
CA THR A 4 -45.88 9.70 -6.32
C THR A 4 -44.73 10.45 -5.62
N MET A 5 -45.06 11.28 -4.63
CA MET A 5 -44.08 12.03 -3.86
C MET A 5 -43.25 11.11 -2.92
N LEU A 6 -43.90 10.05 -2.39
CA LEU A 6 -43.23 9.06 -1.53
C LEU A 6 -42.22 8.20 -2.30
N VAL A 7 -42.54 7.82 -3.55
CA VAL A 7 -41.66 7.06 -4.43
C VAL A 7 -40.44 7.88 -4.85
N LEU A 8 -40.59 9.17 -5.12
CA LEU A 8 -39.47 10.09 -5.41
C LEU A 8 -38.56 10.29 -4.22
N LEU A 9 -39.09 10.32 -3.00
CA LEU A 9 -38.31 10.42 -1.79
C LEU A 9 -37.46 9.13 -1.52
N LEU A 10 -38.03 7.95 -1.82
CA LEU A 10 -37.34 6.67 -1.69
C LEU A 10 -36.21 6.47 -2.71
N VAL A 11 -36.37 7.00 -3.93
CA VAL A 11 -35.34 6.97 -4.98
C VAL A 11 -34.18 7.92 -4.62
N PHE A 12 -34.47 9.03 -3.96
CA PHE A 12 -33.40 9.97 -3.51
C PHE A 12 -32.58 9.46 -2.35
N LEU A 13 -33.13 8.56 -1.52
CA LEU A 13 -32.42 7.92 -0.41
C LEU A 13 -31.49 6.76 -0.84
N SER A 14 -31.66 6.22 -2.04
CA SER A 14 -30.83 5.13 -2.56
C SER A 14 -29.57 5.57 -3.29
N SER A 15 -29.37 6.85 -3.51
CA SER A 15 -28.11 7.42 -4.01
C SER A 15 -27.16 7.82 -2.88
N VAL A 16 -27.02 7.00 -1.86
CA VAL A 16 -25.85 7.05 -1.00
C VAL A 16 -24.68 6.59 -1.85
N ASN A 17 -24.09 7.53 -2.58
CA ASN A 17 -22.78 7.34 -3.15
C ASN A 17 -21.90 6.81 -2.05
N LEU A 18 -21.38 5.60 -2.20
CA LEU A 18 -20.23 5.12 -1.48
C LEU A 18 -19.09 6.07 -1.86
N ILE A 19 -19.05 7.24 -1.21
CA ILE A 19 -17.88 8.07 -1.21
C ILE A 19 -16.80 7.15 -0.63
N SER A 20 -15.93 6.67 -1.50
CA SER A 20 -14.72 5.97 -1.07
C SER A 20 -14.06 6.89 -0.06
N ALA A 21 -14.23 6.60 1.23
CA ALA A 21 -13.85 7.53 2.27
C ALA A 21 -12.35 7.75 2.15
N GLN A 22 -12.00 9.00 1.84
CA GLN A 22 -10.63 9.49 1.89
C GLN A 22 -10.20 9.48 3.36
N GLY A 23 -8.89 9.37 3.58
CA GLY A 23 -8.36 9.35 4.92
C GLY A 23 -7.92 7.97 5.39
N PHE A 24 -7.39 7.97 6.60
CA PHE A 24 -7.06 6.72 7.26
C PHE A 24 -8.34 5.95 7.58
N LYS A 25 -8.25 4.64 7.41
CA LYS A 25 -9.29 3.71 7.82
C LYS A 25 -8.64 2.65 8.70
N PRO A 26 -9.22 2.35 9.84
CA PRO A 26 -8.72 1.25 10.66
C PRO A 26 -8.69 -0.03 9.83
N PRO A 27 -7.80 -0.97 10.12
CA PRO A 27 -7.83 -2.29 9.50
C PRO A 27 -9.12 -3.03 9.88
N SER A 28 -9.50 -4.01 9.08
CA SER A 28 -10.55 -4.97 9.42
C SER A 28 -10.17 -5.74 10.70
N ALA A 29 -11.15 -6.38 11.34
CA ALA A 29 -10.89 -7.22 12.49
C ALA A 29 -9.79 -8.26 12.15
N ASP A 30 -8.89 -8.48 13.10
CA ASP A 30 -7.77 -9.42 13.00
C ASP A 30 -6.74 -9.13 11.89
N LYS A 31 -6.73 -7.91 11.34
CA LYS A 31 -5.75 -7.47 10.33
C LYS A 31 -4.87 -6.33 10.84
N ALA A 32 -3.75 -6.12 10.14
CA ALA A 32 -2.98 -4.89 10.12
C ALA A 32 -3.17 -4.19 8.77
N VAL A 33 -2.82 -2.91 8.66
CA VAL A 33 -2.90 -2.18 7.39
C VAL A 33 -1.62 -1.42 7.10
N ILE A 34 -1.20 -1.44 5.84
CA ILE A 34 -0.08 -0.63 5.36
C ILE A 34 -0.58 0.30 4.25
N TYR A 35 -0.16 1.56 4.37
CA TYR A 35 -0.32 2.59 3.36
C TYR A 35 1.01 2.76 2.62
N PHE A 36 1.11 2.20 1.41
CA PHE A 36 2.24 2.45 0.51
C PHE A 36 2.04 3.80 -0.15
N THR A 37 2.83 4.80 0.23
CA THR A 37 2.62 6.18 -0.21
C THR A 37 3.79 6.67 -1.05
N ARG A 38 3.51 7.14 -2.25
CA ARG A 38 4.47 7.81 -3.12
C ARG A 38 4.18 9.31 -3.12
N ILE A 39 4.93 10.04 -2.32
CA ILE A 39 4.77 11.47 -2.07
C ILE A 39 5.55 12.37 -3.05
N SER A 40 6.16 11.78 -4.08
CA SER A 40 6.94 12.50 -5.11
C SER A 40 6.34 12.31 -6.49
N ALA A 41 6.22 13.41 -7.23
CA ALA A 41 5.83 13.39 -8.63
C ALA A 41 6.97 12.95 -9.57
N TYR A 42 8.22 12.88 -9.09
CA TYR A 42 9.36 12.43 -9.91
C TYR A 42 9.09 11.04 -10.49
N GLY A 43 9.32 10.85 -11.78
CA GLY A 43 9.05 9.58 -12.46
C GLY A 43 7.55 9.22 -12.48
N PHE A 44 6.63 10.17 -12.57
CA PHE A 44 5.16 10.00 -12.46
C PHE A 44 4.58 8.92 -13.38
N ALA A 45 5.22 8.65 -14.51
CA ALA A 45 4.76 7.65 -15.48
C ALA A 45 5.17 6.21 -15.12
N VAL A 46 6.12 6.05 -14.17
CA VAL A 46 6.64 4.74 -13.77
C VAL A 46 5.74 4.13 -12.73
N ALA A 47 5.23 2.93 -13.00
CA ALA A 47 4.56 2.09 -12.02
C ALA A 47 5.60 1.18 -11.34
N PHE A 48 5.36 0.90 -10.07
CA PHE A 48 6.05 -0.14 -9.31
C PHE A 48 5.06 -1.20 -8.91
N ASP A 49 5.51 -2.44 -8.97
CA ASP A 49 4.76 -3.62 -8.57
C ASP A 49 5.07 -3.94 -7.10
N PHE A 50 4.04 -4.36 -6.36
CA PHE A 50 4.15 -4.71 -4.94
C PHE A 50 3.71 -6.14 -4.73
N TYR A 51 4.39 -6.80 -3.80
CA TYR A 51 4.21 -8.20 -3.50
C TYR A 51 4.15 -8.44 -2.00
N LEU A 52 3.42 -9.46 -1.61
CA LEU A 52 3.35 -10.01 -0.26
C LEU A 52 3.71 -11.49 -0.35
N ASN A 53 4.81 -11.90 0.28
CA ASN A 53 5.33 -13.25 0.19
C ASN A 53 5.42 -13.68 -1.29
N ASP A 54 4.66 -14.69 -1.70
CA ASP A 54 4.61 -15.26 -3.04
C ASP A 54 3.51 -14.68 -3.94
N LYS A 55 2.91 -13.54 -3.55
CA LYS A 55 1.76 -12.95 -4.27
C LYS A 55 2.00 -11.52 -4.70
N PHE A 56 1.66 -11.21 -5.96
CA PHE A 56 1.46 -9.84 -6.39
C PHE A 56 0.20 -9.29 -5.72
N ILE A 57 0.30 -8.12 -5.09
CA ILE A 57 -0.80 -7.47 -4.38
C ILE A 57 -1.27 -6.17 -5.01
N GLY A 58 -0.47 -5.59 -5.91
CA GLY A 58 -0.88 -4.35 -6.55
C GLY A 58 0.25 -3.62 -7.24
N ALA A 59 -0.13 -2.58 -7.99
CA ALA A 59 0.79 -1.65 -8.61
C ALA A 59 0.18 -0.25 -8.67
N PHE A 60 1.01 0.78 -8.56
CA PHE A 60 0.56 2.15 -8.81
C PHE A 60 1.70 3.04 -9.31
N LYS A 61 1.32 4.18 -9.88
CA LYS A 61 2.22 5.19 -10.44
C LYS A 61 1.86 6.59 -9.95
N GLY A 62 2.80 7.51 -10.13
CA GLY A 62 2.61 8.91 -9.81
C GLY A 62 2.49 9.16 -8.29
N GLU A 63 2.19 10.38 -7.92
CA GLU A 63 1.92 10.76 -6.54
C GLU A 63 0.56 10.22 -6.11
N ASN A 64 0.56 9.02 -5.56
CA ASN A 64 -0.60 8.22 -5.16
C ASN A 64 -0.25 7.33 -3.98
N TYR A 65 -1.24 6.59 -3.50
CA TYR A 65 -1.03 5.57 -2.49
C TYR A 65 -1.92 4.34 -2.74
N MET A 66 -1.47 3.21 -2.23
CA MET A 66 -2.21 1.96 -2.14
C MET A 66 -2.36 1.60 -0.67
N ARG A 67 -3.58 1.20 -0.26
CA ARG A 67 -3.88 0.66 1.06
C ARG A 67 -4.07 -0.85 0.92
N TYR A 68 -3.38 -1.62 1.72
CA TYR A 68 -3.53 -3.06 1.73
C TYR A 68 -3.59 -3.61 3.16
N GLU A 69 -4.47 -4.57 3.39
CA GLU A 69 -4.60 -5.24 4.69
C GLU A 69 -3.83 -6.55 4.70
N PHE A 70 -3.17 -6.82 5.81
CA PHE A 70 -2.27 -7.94 6.00
C PHE A 70 -2.72 -8.80 7.17
N ASP A 71 -2.42 -10.09 7.11
CA ASP A 71 -2.41 -10.91 8.30
C ASP A 71 -1.29 -10.44 9.24
N PRO A 72 -1.51 -10.45 10.56
CA PRO A 72 -0.49 -10.07 11.53
C PRO A 72 0.66 -11.08 11.58
N GLY A 73 1.77 -10.67 12.19
CA GLY A 73 2.98 -11.46 12.33
C GLY A 73 4.01 -11.22 11.22
N GLU A 74 4.95 -12.15 11.09
CA GLU A 74 6.04 -12.03 10.14
C GLU A 74 5.54 -12.17 8.69
N GLN A 75 5.88 -11.17 7.87
CA GLN A 75 5.55 -11.11 6.46
C GLN A 75 6.76 -10.62 5.66
N LEU A 76 6.90 -11.04 4.43
CA LEU A 76 7.86 -10.48 3.49
C LEU A 76 7.12 -9.61 2.47
N ILE A 77 7.25 -8.31 2.65
CA ILE A 77 6.75 -7.31 1.69
C ILE A 77 7.92 -6.96 0.76
N TRP A 78 7.63 -6.75 -0.50
CA TRP A 78 8.65 -6.31 -1.44
C TRP A 78 8.07 -5.57 -2.64
N GLY A 79 8.91 -4.76 -3.28
CA GLY A 79 8.55 -4.01 -4.45
C GLY A 79 9.55 -4.21 -5.57
N ALA A 80 9.08 -4.10 -6.81
CA ALA A 80 9.89 -4.28 -8.01
C ALA A 80 9.82 -3.07 -8.95
N GLY A 81 11.01 -2.71 -9.46
CA GLY A 81 11.25 -1.71 -10.49
C GLY A 81 12.39 -2.16 -11.39
N GLU A 82 13.46 -1.36 -11.53
CA GLU A 82 14.74 -1.81 -12.08
C GLU A 82 15.47 -2.74 -11.10
N ASN A 83 15.25 -2.53 -9.80
CA ASN A 83 15.70 -3.36 -8.68
C ASN A 83 14.51 -4.06 -8.03
N ILE A 84 14.82 -4.95 -7.12
CA ILE A 84 13.89 -5.50 -6.14
C ILE A 84 14.30 -4.96 -4.77
N GLU A 85 13.33 -4.45 -4.00
CA GLU A 85 13.51 -3.98 -2.63
C GLU A 85 12.68 -4.84 -1.70
N PHE A 86 13.33 -5.57 -0.80
CA PHE A 86 12.68 -6.41 0.22
C PHE A 86 12.53 -5.65 1.53
N LEU A 87 11.40 -5.85 2.18
CA LEU A 87 11.02 -5.21 3.43
C LEU A 87 10.38 -6.26 4.36
N PRO A 88 11.18 -7.04 5.09
CA PRO A 88 10.66 -7.91 6.14
C PRO A 88 9.82 -7.10 7.13
N SER A 89 8.75 -7.68 7.64
CA SER A 89 7.83 -6.98 8.53
C SER A 89 7.31 -7.90 9.62
N ASP A 90 7.11 -7.34 10.81
CA ASP A 90 6.38 -7.94 11.91
C ASP A 90 5.20 -7.02 12.26
N LEU A 91 3.99 -7.45 11.89
CA LEU A 91 2.79 -6.62 11.93
C LEU A 91 1.89 -7.03 13.10
N LYS A 92 1.37 -6.07 13.87
CA LYS A 92 0.40 -6.32 14.92
C LYS A 92 -1.03 -6.08 14.47
N VAL A 93 -1.93 -6.88 15.02
CA VAL A 93 -3.39 -6.70 14.84
C VAL A 93 -3.81 -5.29 15.23
N GLY A 94 -4.62 -4.65 14.40
CA GLY A 94 -5.18 -3.34 14.66
C GLY A 94 -4.28 -2.18 14.27
N ASP A 95 -3.01 -2.44 13.97
CA ASP A 95 -2.03 -1.39 13.69
C ASP A 95 -2.09 -0.88 12.25
N THR A 96 -1.75 0.39 12.10
CA THR A 96 -1.60 1.09 10.83
C THR A 96 -0.15 1.48 10.62
N TYR A 97 0.40 1.17 9.45
CA TYR A 97 1.77 1.51 9.08
C TYR A 97 1.82 2.35 7.81
N ILE A 98 2.85 3.16 7.66
CA ILE A 98 3.13 3.92 6.44
C ILE A 98 4.48 3.49 5.87
N VAL A 99 4.50 3.18 4.59
CA VAL A 99 5.72 2.91 3.82
C VAL A 99 5.82 3.95 2.71
N ILE A 100 6.85 4.78 2.77
CA ILE A 100 7.18 5.70 1.68
C ILE A 100 7.80 4.91 0.53
N VAL A 101 7.23 5.09 -0.66
CA VAL A 101 7.77 4.54 -1.91
C VAL A 101 8.69 5.58 -2.52
N ASP A 102 9.96 5.45 -2.24
CA ASP A 102 11.01 6.31 -2.77
C ASP A 102 11.35 5.91 -4.21
N ILE A 103 11.68 6.92 -5.02
CA ILE A 103 12.18 6.71 -6.38
C ILE A 103 13.53 7.36 -6.51
N LYS A 104 14.48 6.55 -6.94
CA LYS A 104 15.85 7.02 -7.21
C LYS A 104 16.20 6.81 -8.68
N THR A 105 17.16 7.57 -9.18
CA THR A 105 17.70 7.36 -10.51
C THR A 105 18.51 6.07 -10.53
N GLY A 106 18.07 5.10 -11.31
CA GLY A 106 18.83 3.90 -11.61
C GLY A 106 19.73 4.10 -12.86
N LYS A 107 20.43 3.04 -13.28
CA LYS A 107 21.30 3.10 -14.47
C LYS A 107 20.52 3.21 -15.78
N LYS A 108 19.39 2.54 -15.88
CA LYS A 108 18.54 2.48 -17.10
C LYS A 108 17.12 2.92 -16.83
N LYS A 109 16.59 2.58 -15.66
CA LYS A 109 15.21 2.86 -15.23
C LYS A 109 15.23 3.35 -13.78
N PRO A 110 14.16 3.97 -13.32
CA PRO A 110 14.02 4.31 -11.90
C PRO A 110 14.04 3.06 -11.01
N VAL A 111 14.75 3.16 -9.88
CA VAL A 111 14.78 2.14 -8.83
C VAL A 111 13.79 2.48 -7.73
N ILE A 112 13.19 1.45 -7.15
CA ILE A 112 12.30 1.56 -6.01
C ILE A 112 13.09 1.51 -4.70
N GLY A 113 12.65 2.28 -3.69
CA GLY A 113 13.03 2.12 -2.30
C GLY A 113 11.78 2.05 -1.45
N LEU A 114 11.77 1.19 -0.44
CA LEU A 114 10.70 1.07 0.55
C LEU A 114 11.23 1.57 1.89
N ARG A 115 10.63 2.65 2.41
CA ARG A 115 11.00 3.25 3.68
C ARG A 115 9.81 3.24 4.62
N PRO A 116 9.76 2.34 5.60
CA PRO A 116 8.80 2.48 6.69
C PRO A 116 9.14 3.73 7.51
N ILE A 117 8.11 4.42 7.95
CA ILE A 117 8.22 5.63 8.77
C ILE A 117 7.23 5.57 9.93
N ASP A 118 7.51 6.32 10.97
CA ASP A 118 6.58 6.68 12.04
C ASP A 118 6.21 8.16 11.98
N GLU A 119 5.48 8.66 12.97
CA GLU A 119 5.09 10.07 13.08
C GLU A 119 6.27 11.01 13.41
N ASN A 120 7.40 10.47 13.90
CA ASN A 120 8.59 11.26 14.22
C ASN A 120 9.35 11.68 12.95
N ASP A 121 9.18 10.95 11.86
CA ASP A 121 9.57 11.40 10.51
C ASP A 121 8.65 12.54 10.00
N THR A 122 8.51 13.59 10.77
CA THR A 122 7.47 14.63 10.69
C THR A 122 7.22 15.14 9.26
N GLU A 123 8.27 15.40 8.47
CA GLU A 123 8.11 15.89 7.08
C GLU A 123 7.45 14.83 6.20
N LEU A 124 7.97 13.61 6.20
CA LEU A 124 7.47 12.52 5.38
C LEU A 124 6.07 12.11 5.81
N PHE A 125 5.85 12.02 7.12
CA PHE A 125 4.55 11.70 7.71
C PHE A 125 3.48 12.72 7.30
N ASN A 126 3.74 14.02 7.45
CA ASN A 126 2.78 15.07 7.08
C ASN A 126 2.46 15.05 5.58
N ARG A 127 3.45 14.78 4.73
CA ARG A 127 3.22 14.66 3.28
C ARG A 127 2.40 13.42 2.94
N ALA A 128 2.68 12.27 3.57
CA ALA A 128 1.93 11.05 3.39
C ALA A 128 0.48 11.22 3.88
N LYS A 129 0.29 11.75 5.09
CA LYS A 129 -1.02 12.07 5.67
C LYS A 129 -1.83 12.98 4.76
N LYS A 130 -1.24 14.08 4.27
CA LYS A 130 -1.90 14.99 3.32
C LYS A 130 -2.35 14.27 2.05
N LEU A 131 -1.55 13.36 1.52
CA LEU A 131 -1.89 12.57 0.33
C LEU A 131 -3.07 11.64 0.61
N ILE A 132 -3.03 10.90 1.72
CA ILE A 132 -4.06 9.96 2.16
C ILE A 132 -5.39 10.68 2.39
N LEU A 133 -5.36 11.85 3.03
CA LEU A 133 -6.55 12.67 3.28
C LEU A 133 -7.13 13.29 2.01
N LYS A 134 -6.33 13.49 0.96
CA LYS A 134 -6.73 14.21 -0.25
C LYS A 134 -7.26 13.31 -1.35
N LYS A 135 -6.81 12.08 -1.44
CA LYS A 135 -7.11 11.17 -2.56
C LYS A 135 -7.69 9.84 -2.06
N PRO A 136 -8.49 9.14 -2.87
CA PRO A 136 -8.77 7.74 -2.62
C PRO A 136 -7.54 6.88 -2.91
N PRO A 137 -7.43 5.69 -2.29
CA PRO A 137 -6.37 4.74 -2.61
C PRO A 137 -6.51 4.21 -4.04
N VAL A 138 -5.38 3.89 -4.65
CA VAL A 138 -5.40 3.10 -5.89
C VAL A 138 -5.84 1.68 -5.54
N VAL A 139 -6.83 1.19 -6.28
CA VAL A 139 -7.38 -0.17 -6.14
C VAL A 139 -7.19 -0.90 -7.47
N ILE A 140 -6.67 -2.11 -7.41
CA ILE A 140 -6.59 -3.02 -8.56
C ILE A 140 -7.73 -4.02 -8.46
N LYS A 141 -8.34 -4.36 -9.59
CA LYS A 141 -9.40 -5.36 -9.64
C LYS A 141 -8.83 -6.74 -9.31
N GLU A 142 -9.54 -7.51 -8.51
CA GLU A 142 -9.12 -8.85 -8.11
C GLU A 142 -8.81 -9.77 -9.30
N THR A 143 -9.64 -9.71 -10.35
CA THR A 143 -9.40 -10.45 -11.60
C THR A 143 -8.10 -10.09 -12.31
N ASP A 144 -7.61 -8.86 -12.16
CA ASP A 144 -6.34 -8.42 -12.72
C ASP A 144 -5.18 -8.88 -11.82
N VAL A 145 -5.37 -8.88 -10.50
CA VAL A 145 -4.41 -9.44 -9.53
C VAL A 145 -4.17 -10.93 -9.81
N GLU A 146 -5.23 -11.73 -10.00
CA GLU A 146 -5.12 -13.15 -10.34
C GLU A 146 -4.31 -13.39 -11.64
N LYS A 147 -4.64 -12.65 -12.72
CA LYS A 147 -3.92 -12.74 -14.00
C LYS A 147 -2.44 -12.36 -13.86
N LEU A 148 -2.15 -11.32 -13.08
CA LEU A 148 -0.78 -10.85 -12.86
C LEU A 148 0.00 -11.82 -11.98
N ASN A 149 -0.61 -12.46 -10.99
CA ASN A 149 0.01 -13.54 -10.23
C ASN A 149 0.43 -14.70 -11.12
N ALA A 150 -0.44 -15.14 -12.02
CA ALA A 150 -0.10 -16.19 -12.99
C ALA A 150 1.04 -15.76 -13.93
N LYS A 151 0.98 -14.51 -14.42
CA LYS A 151 2.00 -13.94 -15.32
C LYS A 151 3.37 -13.80 -14.66
N PHE A 152 3.41 -13.42 -13.39
CA PHE A 152 4.64 -13.13 -12.66
C PHE A 152 5.17 -14.32 -11.86
N SER A 153 4.55 -15.49 -11.94
CA SER A 153 4.87 -16.65 -11.10
C SER A 153 6.37 -17.01 -11.11
N THR A 154 6.99 -17.07 -12.28
CA THR A 154 8.43 -17.35 -12.41
C THR A 154 9.27 -16.25 -11.77
N PHE A 155 8.96 -14.97 -12.05
CA PHE A 155 9.66 -13.83 -11.46
C PHE A 155 9.54 -13.80 -9.95
N ILE A 156 8.36 -14.12 -9.41
CA ILE A 156 8.13 -14.20 -7.96
C ILE A 156 9.01 -15.29 -7.35
N THR A 157 9.02 -16.50 -7.95
CA THR A 157 9.83 -17.61 -7.46
C THR A 157 11.33 -17.27 -7.46
N GLU A 158 11.84 -16.71 -8.53
CA GLU A 158 13.26 -16.31 -8.65
C GLU A 158 13.62 -15.21 -7.65
N SER A 159 12.72 -14.24 -7.44
CA SER A 159 12.92 -13.15 -6.48
C SER A 159 12.96 -13.67 -5.04
N LEU A 160 12.08 -14.59 -4.68
CA LEU A 160 12.07 -15.19 -3.35
C LEU A 160 13.30 -16.08 -3.13
N GLN A 161 13.75 -16.81 -4.15
CA GLN A 161 14.99 -17.55 -4.09
C GLN A 161 16.20 -16.64 -3.85
N LEU A 162 16.26 -15.49 -4.54
CA LEU A 162 17.29 -14.47 -4.30
C LEU A 162 17.27 -14.00 -2.84
N TYR A 163 16.09 -13.68 -2.32
CA TYR A 163 15.95 -13.29 -0.92
C TYR A 163 16.47 -14.37 0.04
N GLU A 164 15.99 -15.59 -0.09
CA GLU A 164 16.35 -16.70 0.81
C GLU A 164 17.85 -17.04 0.78
N THR A 165 18.47 -16.97 -0.40
CA THR A 165 19.87 -17.39 -0.57
C THR A 165 20.91 -16.31 -0.36
N GLN A 166 20.56 -15.03 -0.52
CA GLN A 166 21.53 -13.95 -0.51
C GLN A 166 21.22 -12.80 0.45
N LEU A 167 19.94 -12.56 0.77
CA LEU A 167 19.54 -11.36 1.49
C LEU A 167 18.95 -11.64 2.88
N LYS A 168 18.45 -12.83 3.11
CA LYS A 168 17.91 -13.24 4.41
C LYS A 168 19.03 -13.24 5.45
N GLY A 169 18.88 -12.41 6.46
CA GLY A 169 19.92 -12.20 7.48
C GLY A 169 20.79 -10.96 7.25
N GLU A 170 20.74 -10.34 6.08
CA GLU A 170 21.36 -9.04 5.85
C GLU A 170 20.62 -7.96 6.65
N ASN A 171 21.30 -6.82 6.87
CA ASN A 171 20.70 -5.68 7.60
C ASN A 171 19.75 -4.89 6.70
N LEU A 172 18.61 -5.51 6.34
CA LEU A 172 17.55 -4.88 5.58
C LEU A 172 16.73 -3.93 6.48
N ARG A 173 16.10 -2.93 5.87
CA ARG A 173 15.03 -2.18 6.53
C ARG A 173 13.91 -3.15 6.89
N LYS A 174 13.23 -2.88 8.00
CA LYS A 174 12.12 -3.71 8.49
C LYS A 174 10.96 -2.84 8.94
N ILE A 175 9.75 -3.35 8.82
CA ILE A 175 8.62 -2.82 9.58
C ILE A 175 8.59 -3.56 10.91
N THR A 176 8.65 -2.80 12.00
CA THR A 176 8.51 -3.33 13.35
C THR A 176 7.27 -2.73 14.01
N PRO A 177 6.73 -3.37 15.06
CA PRO A 177 5.54 -2.86 15.75
C PRO A 177 5.67 -1.42 16.25
N GLU A 178 6.88 -0.97 16.57
CA GLU A 178 7.16 0.38 17.07
C GLU A 178 6.95 1.47 16.01
N LEU A 179 6.85 1.10 14.73
CA LEU A 179 6.58 2.01 13.62
C LEU A 179 5.07 2.17 13.34
N ALA A 180 4.22 1.60 14.21
CA ALA A 180 2.77 1.78 14.08
C ALA A 180 2.38 3.24 14.30
N ILE A 181 1.54 3.78 13.42
CA ILE A 181 1.03 5.15 13.52
C ILE A 181 -0.09 5.19 14.58
N PRO A 182 0.06 5.97 15.65
CA PRO A 182 -0.97 6.12 16.66
C PRO A 182 -2.30 6.60 16.08
N VAL A 183 -3.42 6.12 16.63
CA VAL A 183 -4.77 6.43 16.11
C VAL A 183 -5.04 7.93 16.12
N GLU A 184 -4.59 8.65 17.16
CA GLU A 184 -4.71 10.10 17.29
C GLU A 184 -3.99 10.89 16.19
N ASN A 185 -3.01 10.28 15.53
CA ASN A 185 -2.27 10.89 14.45
C ASN A 185 -2.87 10.62 13.06
N GLN A 186 -3.92 9.79 12.99
CA GLN A 186 -4.59 9.39 11.74
C GLN A 186 -5.72 10.34 11.30
N GLU A 187 -6.11 11.29 12.14
CA GLU A 187 -7.16 12.28 11.86
C GLU A 187 -6.66 13.50 11.05
#